data_20263139766d0d6081543866f549dece
#
_entry.id   20263139766d0d6081543866f549dece
#
_cell.length_a   1.000
_cell.length_b   1.000
_cell.length_c   1.000
_cell.angle_alpha   90.00
_cell.angle_beta   90.00
_cell.angle_gamma   90.00
#
_symmetry.space_group_name_H-M   'P 1'
#
loop_
_entity.id
_entity.type
_entity.pdbx_description
1 polymer ?
#
loop_
_entity_poly.entity_id
_entity_poly.type
_entity_poly.pdbx_seq_one_letter_code
_entity_poly.pdbx_strand_id
1 'polypeptide(L)'
;MSVLRASAAVFCHAGDFVGPLDFALHAGECRTLVFARGRDASIAARLCAAIVKPTHGALYIGHFDTRLQPPQAKRLVGFVDVAGLRGSRHAFACEVAFRAEVWGLDVARAQLRARETLAAIGDVRDPYARALALALVPEVKLLVFDQPGHPRYRARAAEIAPETAIVETSVVASRLVVPRDFAAVRS
;
A
#
# COMPACT_ATOMS: atom_id res chain seq x y z
N MET A 1 14.10 0.50 -15.30
CA MET A 1 12.65 0.60 -15.67
C MET A 1 11.87 0.87 -14.39
N SER A 2 10.94 1.83 -14.36
CA SER A 2 10.15 2.15 -13.18
C SER A 2 9.12 1.05 -12.90
N VAL A 3 8.95 0.72 -11.62
CA VAL A 3 7.92 -0.22 -11.13
C VAL A 3 6.58 0.51 -10.99
N LEU A 4 6.61 1.74 -10.48
CA LEU A 4 5.44 2.62 -10.39
C LEU A 4 5.80 3.97 -10.99
N ARG A 5 4.93 4.50 -11.84
CA ARG A 5 5.04 5.84 -12.39
C ARG A 5 3.70 6.55 -12.36
N ALA A 6 3.64 7.65 -11.64
CA ALA A 6 2.53 8.59 -11.66
C ALA A 6 2.93 9.81 -12.50
N SER A 7 2.07 10.25 -13.39
CA SER A 7 2.25 11.44 -14.23
C SER A 7 1.01 12.30 -14.11
N ALA A 8 1.10 13.35 -13.29
CA ALA A 8 0.00 14.23 -12.93
C ALA A 8 -1.29 13.45 -12.55
N ALA A 9 -1.13 12.32 -11.86
CA ALA A 9 -2.25 11.46 -11.53
C ALA A 9 -3.12 12.10 -10.45
N VAL A 10 -4.41 12.27 -10.75
CA VAL A 10 -5.40 12.89 -9.86
C VAL A 10 -6.56 11.92 -9.67
N PHE A 11 -7.06 11.83 -8.45
CA PHE A 11 -8.35 11.24 -8.13
C PHE A 11 -9.30 12.35 -7.65
N CYS A 12 -10.46 12.43 -8.30
CA CYS A 12 -11.51 13.37 -7.92
C CYS A 12 -12.86 12.65 -8.01
N HIS A 13 -13.53 12.43 -6.89
CA HIS A 13 -14.84 11.83 -6.84
C HIS A 13 -15.57 12.17 -5.53
N ALA A 14 -16.85 12.53 -5.62
CA ALA A 14 -17.74 12.76 -4.45
C ALA A 14 -17.14 13.67 -3.36
N GLY A 15 -16.44 14.74 -3.78
CA GLY A 15 -15.83 15.71 -2.86
C GLY A 15 -14.43 15.33 -2.35
N ASP A 16 -13.92 14.15 -2.70
CA ASP A 16 -12.54 13.78 -2.46
C ASP A 16 -11.64 14.27 -3.59
N PHE A 17 -10.48 14.78 -3.25
CA PHE A 17 -9.46 15.20 -4.19
C PHE A 17 -8.08 14.77 -3.68
N VAL A 18 -7.36 14.00 -4.49
CA VAL A 18 -6.00 13.57 -4.20
C VAL A 18 -5.14 13.76 -5.43
N GLY A 19 -4.03 14.41 -5.27
CA GLY A 19 -3.08 14.70 -6.35
C GLY A 19 -2.89 16.22 -6.59
N PRO A 20 -2.19 16.60 -7.68
CA PRO A 20 -1.57 15.69 -8.64
C PRO A 20 -0.40 14.93 -8.02
N LEU A 21 -0.31 13.64 -8.33
CA LEU A 21 0.84 12.82 -8.00
C LEU A 21 1.77 12.77 -9.21
N ASP A 22 3.04 13.10 -9.02
CA ASP A 22 4.04 13.09 -10.08
C ASP A 22 5.35 12.53 -9.54
N PHE A 23 5.62 11.26 -9.82
CA PHE A 23 6.82 10.57 -9.38
C PHE A 23 7.04 9.24 -10.13
N ALA A 24 8.28 8.77 -10.07
CA ALA A 24 8.64 7.41 -10.46
C ALA A 24 9.29 6.69 -9.28
N LEU A 25 9.13 5.36 -9.23
CA LEU A 25 9.70 4.48 -8.22
C LEU A 25 10.26 3.24 -8.93
N HIS A 26 11.49 2.86 -8.57
CA HIS A 26 12.19 1.73 -9.16
C HIS A 26 12.22 0.53 -8.21
N ALA A 27 12.66 -0.62 -8.70
CA ALA A 27 12.82 -1.83 -7.88
C ALA A 27 13.73 -1.56 -6.68
N GLY A 28 13.34 -2.05 -5.50
CA GLY A 28 14.06 -1.86 -4.25
C GLY A 28 13.93 -0.46 -3.63
N GLU A 29 13.29 0.51 -4.31
CA GLU A 29 13.09 1.84 -3.73
C GLU A 29 11.88 1.90 -2.81
N CYS A 30 12.00 2.73 -1.77
CA CYS A 30 10.92 3.03 -0.84
C CYS A 30 10.54 4.51 -0.93
N ARG A 31 9.24 4.80 -0.96
CA ARG A 31 8.72 6.17 -0.93
C ARG A 31 7.55 6.32 0.03
N THR A 32 7.59 7.36 0.85
CA THR A 32 6.48 7.76 1.71
C THR A 32 5.75 8.95 1.07
N LEU A 33 4.45 8.79 0.87
CA LEU A 33 3.54 9.85 0.44
C LEU A 33 2.82 10.40 1.68
N VAL A 34 2.98 11.69 1.96
CA VAL A 34 2.48 12.30 3.19
C VAL A 34 1.28 13.20 2.88
N PHE A 35 0.21 13.03 3.65
CA PHE A 35 -1.05 13.76 3.47
C PHE A 35 -1.49 14.43 4.76
N ALA A 36 -2.31 15.47 4.66
CA ALA A 36 -2.89 16.15 5.80
C ALA A 36 -4.05 15.36 6.42
N ARG A 37 -4.76 14.54 5.63
CA ARG A 37 -5.94 13.77 6.07
C ARG A 37 -5.75 12.29 5.80
N GLY A 38 -6.18 11.46 6.75
CA GLY A 38 -6.11 10.00 6.61
C GLY A 38 -6.90 9.46 5.42
N ARG A 39 -8.02 10.09 5.09
CA ARG A 39 -8.82 9.73 3.92
C ARG A 39 -8.05 9.91 2.61
N ASP A 40 -7.32 11.01 2.48
CA ASP A 40 -6.51 11.29 1.29
C ASP A 40 -5.35 10.31 1.17
N ALA A 41 -4.72 9.97 2.30
CA ALA A 41 -3.68 8.96 2.37
C ALA A 41 -4.19 7.58 1.89
N SER A 42 -5.37 7.15 2.39
CA SER A 42 -5.97 5.88 1.97
C SER A 42 -6.38 5.87 0.48
N ILE A 43 -6.88 6.99 -0.05
CA ILE A 43 -7.19 7.12 -1.48
C ILE A 43 -5.90 7.03 -2.31
N ALA A 44 -4.83 7.71 -1.89
CA ALA A 44 -3.53 7.64 -2.57
C ALA A 44 -2.94 6.22 -2.55
N ALA A 45 -3.03 5.51 -1.43
CA ALA A 45 -2.62 4.11 -1.34
C ALA A 45 -3.41 3.23 -2.33
N ARG A 46 -4.73 3.39 -2.38
CA ARG A 46 -5.61 2.65 -3.31
C ARG A 46 -5.35 3.00 -4.77
N LEU A 47 -4.99 4.25 -5.08
CA LEU A 47 -4.52 4.65 -6.40
C LEU A 47 -3.24 3.90 -6.78
N CYS A 48 -2.22 3.95 -5.91
CA CYS A 48 -0.95 3.26 -6.14
C CYS A 48 -1.12 1.74 -6.25
N ALA A 49 -2.13 1.17 -5.59
CA ALA A 49 -2.47 -0.24 -5.67
C ALA A 49 -3.38 -0.61 -6.86
N ALA A 50 -3.70 0.32 -7.76
CA ALA A 50 -4.67 0.14 -8.85
C ALA A 50 -6.07 -0.31 -8.40
N ILE A 51 -6.44 -0.07 -7.14
CA ILE A 51 -7.78 -0.37 -6.59
C ILE A 51 -8.77 0.66 -7.07
N VAL A 52 -8.38 1.94 -7.08
CA VAL A 52 -9.12 3.04 -7.70
C VAL A 52 -8.36 3.55 -8.91
N LYS A 53 -9.06 4.15 -9.86
CA LYS A 53 -8.49 4.67 -11.11
C LYS A 53 -8.27 6.16 -10.99
N PRO A 54 -7.19 6.72 -11.55
CA PRO A 54 -7.04 8.16 -11.66
C PRO A 54 -8.14 8.74 -12.57
N THR A 55 -8.70 9.88 -12.18
CA THR A 55 -9.68 10.63 -13.00
C THR A 55 -8.99 11.44 -14.07
N HIS A 56 -7.79 11.96 -13.76
CA HIS A 56 -6.93 12.69 -14.68
C HIS A 56 -5.50 12.23 -14.54
N GLY A 57 -4.68 12.54 -15.56
CA GLY A 57 -3.29 12.08 -15.63
C GLY A 57 -3.20 10.58 -15.88
N ALA A 58 -2.06 9.99 -15.55
CA ALA A 58 -1.80 8.58 -15.78
C ALA A 58 -1.05 7.93 -14.61
N LEU A 59 -1.36 6.67 -14.34
CA LEU A 59 -0.64 5.84 -13.38
C LEU A 59 -0.30 4.50 -14.04
N TYR A 60 0.98 4.14 -14.01
CA TYR A 60 1.50 2.91 -14.58
C TYR A 60 2.14 2.05 -13.50
N ILE A 61 1.86 0.75 -13.53
CA ILE A 61 2.54 -0.26 -12.73
C ILE A 61 3.25 -1.22 -13.69
N GLY A 62 4.58 -1.20 -13.66
CA GLY A 62 5.38 -1.74 -14.74
C GLY A 62 5.10 -0.99 -16.05
N HIS A 63 4.60 -1.71 -17.05
CA HIS A 63 4.17 -1.15 -18.33
C HIS A 63 2.64 -1.04 -18.47
N PHE A 64 1.86 -1.43 -17.45
CA PHE A 64 0.41 -1.44 -17.51
C PHE A 64 -0.19 -0.10 -17.04
N ASP A 65 -1.00 0.52 -17.88
CA ASP A 65 -1.85 1.66 -17.50
C ASP A 65 -2.98 1.16 -16.58
N THR A 66 -3.08 1.71 -15.38
CA THR A 66 -4.06 1.27 -14.37
C THR A 66 -5.51 1.54 -14.77
N ARG A 67 -5.77 2.44 -15.73
CA ARG A 67 -7.11 2.70 -16.26
C ARG A 67 -7.51 1.71 -17.34
N LEU A 68 -6.56 1.36 -18.20
CA LEU A 68 -6.81 0.52 -19.39
C LEU A 68 -6.63 -0.97 -19.08
N GLN A 69 -5.69 -1.30 -18.20
CA GLN A 69 -5.26 -2.67 -17.90
C GLN A 69 -5.22 -2.95 -16.39
N PRO A 70 -6.30 -2.62 -15.64
CA PRO A 70 -6.28 -2.76 -14.18
C PRO A 70 -6.04 -4.19 -13.68
N PRO A 71 -6.54 -5.27 -14.32
CA PRO A 71 -6.26 -6.63 -13.84
C PRO A 71 -4.77 -6.98 -13.92
N GLN A 72 -4.09 -6.59 -15.00
CA GLN A 72 -2.67 -6.85 -15.20
C GLN A 72 -1.82 -6.03 -14.22
N ALA A 73 -2.16 -4.75 -14.03
CA ALA A 73 -1.52 -3.88 -13.05
C ALA A 73 -1.64 -4.45 -11.63
N LYS A 74 -2.84 -4.87 -11.22
CA LYS A 74 -3.10 -5.45 -9.89
C LYS A 74 -2.29 -6.71 -9.60
N ARG A 75 -2.00 -7.53 -10.60
CA ARG A 75 -1.18 -8.74 -10.41
C ARG A 75 0.26 -8.46 -9.97
N LEU A 76 0.74 -7.24 -10.20
CA LEU A 76 2.07 -6.81 -9.78
C LEU A 76 2.10 -6.17 -8.40
N VAL A 77 0.95 -6.03 -7.73
CA VAL A 77 0.83 -5.27 -6.49
C VAL A 77 0.41 -6.15 -5.32
N GLY A 78 1.13 -6.02 -4.22
CA GLY A 78 0.68 -6.43 -2.90
C GLY A 78 0.14 -5.21 -2.14
N PHE A 79 -1.11 -5.27 -1.71
CA PHE A 79 -1.73 -4.22 -0.92
C PHE A 79 -1.83 -4.65 0.55
N VAL A 80 -1.19 -3.89 1.43
CA VAL A 80 -1.18 -4.14 2.88
C VAL A 80 -2.25 -3.26 3.52
N ASP A 81 -3.43 -3.85 3.72
CA ASP A 81 -4.56 -3.24 4.39
C ASP A 81 -4.96 -4.09 5.61
N VAL A 82 -5.01 -3.47 6.76
CA VAL A 82 -5.34 -4.15 8.03
C VAL A 82 -6.83 -4.19 8.30
N ALA A 83 -7.60 -3.30 7.69
CA ALA A 83 -9.03 -3.16 7.96
C ALA A 83 -9.84 -4.44 7.64
N GLY A 84 -9.39 -5.24 6.67
CA GLY A 84 -10.03 -6.49 6.26
C GLY A 84 -9.61 -7.76 7.03
N LEU A 85 -8.56 -7.69 7.87
CA LEU A 85 -7.91 -8.88 8.45
C LEU A 85 -8.28 -9.18 9.90
N ARG A 86 -9.50 -8.91 10.29
CA ARG A 86 -10.02 -9.29 11.61
C ARG A 86 -10.44 -10.75 11.57
N GLY A 87 -9.58 -11.66 12.06
CA GLY A 87 -9.95 -13.07 12.10
C GLY A 87 -8.96 -14.00 12.79
N SER A 88 -9.39 -15.23 13.00
CA SER A 88 -8.61 -16.33 13.58
C SER A 88 -7.48 -16.80 12.61
N ARG A 89 -6.61 -17.68 13.09
CA ARG A 89 -5.60 -18.37 12.24
C ARG A 89 -6.26 -19.15 11.09
N HIS A 90 -7.44 -19.72 11.33
CA HIS A 90 -8.21 -20.43 10.30
C HIS A 90 -8.66 -19.48 9.18
N ALA A 91 -9.18 -18.30 9.55
CA ALA A 91 -9.57 -17.28 8.59
C ALA A 91 -8.38 -16.80 7.72
N PHE A 92 -7.17 -16.71 8.30
CA PHE A 92 -5.98 -16.37 7.55
C PHE A 92 -5.61 -17.44 6.51
N ALA A 93 -5.66 -18.72 6.87
CA ALA A 93 -5.38 -19.82 5.93
C ALA A 93 -6.41 -19.87 4.78
N CYS A 94 -7.68 -19.62 5.08
CA CYS A 94 -8.73 -19.52 4.06
C CYS A 94 -8.50 -18.33 3.13
N GLU A 95 -8.09 -17.18 3.67
CA GLU A 95 -7.78 -15.99 2.87
C GLU A 95 -6.58 -16.23 1.94
N VAL A 96 -5.53 -16.91 2.43
CA VAL A 96 -4.39 -17.32 1.58
C VAL A 96 -4.85 -18.22 0.44
N ALA A 97 -5.68 -19.22 0.74
CA ALA A 97 -6.19 -20.15 -0.27
C ALA A 97 -7.04 -19.43 -1.32
N PHE A 98 -7.98 -18.58 -0.88
CA PHE A 98 -8.82 -17.78 -1.76
C PHE A 98 -7.99 -16.88 -2.69
N ARG A 99 -7.00 -16.18 -2.14
CA ARG A 99 -6.11 -15.33 -2.95
C ARG A 99 -5.29 -16.15 -3.93
N ALA A 100 -4.79 -17.31 -3.51
CA ALA A 100 -4.04 -18.20 -4.40
C ALA A 100 -4.89 -18.62 -5.60
N GLU A 101 -6.15 -19.02 -5.39
CA GLU A 101 -7.10 -19.37 -6.45
C GLU A 101 -7.35 -18.19 -7.40
N VAL A 102 -7.65 -17.00 -6.85
CA VAL A 102 -7.89 -15.78 -7.66
C VAL A 102 -6.68 -15.41 -8.51
N TRP A 103 -5.47 -15.68 -8.02
CA TRP A 103 -4.22 -15.37 -8.73
C TRP A 103 -3.72 -16.53 -9.61
N GLY A 104 -4.39 -17.67 -9.59
CA GLY A 104 -3.99 -18.87 -10.33
C GLY A 104 -2.71 -19.50 -9.79
N LEU A 105 -2.48 -19.39 -8.46
CA LEU A 105 -1.33 -19.98 -7.78
C LEU A 105 -1.69 -21.33 -7.18
N ASP A 106 -0.70 -22.20 -7.03
CA ASP A 106 -0.86 -23.42 -6.23
C ASP A 106 -1.12 -23.08 -4.77
N VAL A 107 -2.22 -23.59 -4.21
CA VAL A 107 -2.69 -23.26 -2.86
C VAL A 107 -1.69 -23.72 -1.79
N ALA A 108 -1.10 -24.91 -1.95
CA ALA A 108 -0.16 -25.45 -0.98
C ALA A 108 1.13 -24.63 -0.94
N ARG A 109 1.63 -24.24 -2.11
CA ARG A 109 2.80 -23.37 -2.25
C ARG A 109 2.52 -21.96 -1.68
N ALA A 110 1.34 -21.41 -1.94
CA ALA A 110 0.91 -20.12 -1.40
C ALA A 110 0.84 -20.15 0.14
N GLN A 111 0.29 -21.20 0.72
CA GLN A 111 0.22 -21.40 2.17
C GLN A 111 1.61 -21.54 2.80
N LEU A 112 2.51 -22.30 2.17
CA LEU A 112 3.89 -22.43 2.63
C LEU A 112 4.58 -21.06 2.63
N ARG A 113 4.53 -20.34 1.52
CA ARG A 113 5.12 -19.00 1.40
C ARG A 113 4.57 -18.01 2.43
N ALA A 114 3.25 -18.01 2.66
CA ALA A 114 2.64 -17.16 3.69
C ALA A 114 3.14 -17.49 5.11
N ARG A 115 3.33 -18.78 5.43
CA ARG A 115 3.88 -19.21 6.72
C ARG A 115 5.34 -18.81 6.89
N GLU A 116 6.16 -19.02 5.87
CA GLU A 116 7.58 -18.61 5.85
C GLU A 116 7.71 -17.11 6.03
N THR A 117 6.90 -16.32 5.31
CA THR A 117 6.87 -14.86 5.44
C THR A 117 6.45 -14.43 6.85
N LEU A 118 5.41 -15.05 7.43
CA LEU A 118 5.00 -14.77 8.81
C LEU A 118 6.10 -15.10 9.82
N ALA A 119 6.79 -16.24 9.65
CA ALA A 119 7.91 -16.63 10.49
C ALA A 119 9.05 -15.62 10.40
N ALA A 120 9.37 -15.15 9.20
CA ALA A 120 10.40 -14.12 8.98
C ALA A 120 10.04 -12.77 9.61
N ILE A 121 8.75 -12.39 9.62
CA ILE A 121 8.26 -11.17 10.27
C ILE A 121 8.33 -11.29 11.81
N GLY A 122 8.12 -12.49 12.35
CA GLY A 122 8.29 -12.80 13.76
C GLY A 122 7.07 -12.51 14.66
N ASP A 123 5.94 -12.05 14.13
CA ASP A 123 4.72 -11.76 14.89
C ASP A 123 3.45 -12.28 14.20
N VAL A 124 3.18 -13.56 14.40
CA VAL A 124 2.02 -14.23 13.77
C VAL A 124 0.65 -13.76 14.25
N ARG A 125 0.59 -13.01 15.37
CA ARG A 125 -0.68 -12.50 15.93
C ARG A 125 -1.02 -11.11 15.44
N ASP A 126 -0.02 -10.37 14.99
CA ASP A 126 -0.20 -8.99 14.53
C ASP A 126 -0.96 -8.95 13.20
N PRO A 127 -2.04 -8.18 13.09
CA PRO A 127 -2.79 -8.00 11.85
C PRO A 127 -1.94 -7.47 10.69
N TYR A 128 -0.99 -6.58 10.96
CA TYR A 128 -0.08 -6.06 9.93
C TYR A 128 0.87 -7.12 9.39
N ALA A 129 1.41 -7.99 10.26
CA ALA A 129 2.23 -9.11 9.82
C ALA A 129 1.46 -10.04 8.88
N ARG A 130 0.20 -10.33 9.20
CA ARG A 130 -0.67 -11.14 8.35
C ARG A 130 -1.00 -10.43 7.03
N ALA A 131 -1.30 -9.14 7.06
CA ALA A 131 -1.56 -8.34 5.86
C ALA A 131 -0.34 -8.34 4.94
N LEU A 132 0.85 -8.15 5.48
CA LEU A 132 2.09 -8.18 4.73
C LEU A 132 2.36 -9.58 4.15
N ALA A 133 2.18 -10.63 4.94
CA ALA A 133 2.35 -12.00 4.46
C ALA A 133 1.39 -12.30 3.30
N LEU A 134 0.12 -11.89 3.39
CA LEU A 134 -0.84 -12.03 2.31
C LEU A 134 -0.47 -11.23 1.06
N ALA A 135 0.03 -10.01 1.24
CA ALA A 135 0.46 -9.16 0.14
C ALA A 135 1.66 -9.73 -0.63
N LEU A 136 2.50 -10.54 0.05
CA LEU A 136 3.69 -11.18 -0.51
C LEU A 136 3.45 -12.61 -1.02
N VAL A 137 2.25 -13.16 -0.89
CA VAL A 137 1.93 -14.51 -1.44
C VAL A 137 2.21 -14.57 -2.95
N PRO A 138 1.75 -13.65 -3.78
CA PRO A 138 2.18 -13.57 -5.18
C PRO A 138 3.58 -12.94 -5.30
N GLU A 139 4.20 -13.12 -6.46
CA GLU A 139 5.47 -12.44 -6.77
C GLU A 139 5.20 -10.99 -7.21
N VAL A 140 5.04 -10.11 -6.23
CA VAL A 140 4.73 -8.72 -6.48
C VAL A 140 5.97 -7.90 -6.81
N LYS A 141 5.79 -6.86 -7.62
CA LYS A 141 6.83 -5.87 -7.93
C LYS A 141 6.70 -4.60 -7.10
N LEU A 142 5.49 -4.37 -6.58
CA LEU A 142 5.14 -3.20 -5.79
C LEU A 142 4.40 -3.63 -4.53
N LEU A 143 4.83 -3.16 -3.37
CA LEU A 143 4.07 -3.20 -2.13
C LEU A 143 3.52 -1.82 -1.81
N VAL A 144 2.26 -1.75 -1.46
CA VAL A 144 1.61 -0.51 -1.04
C VAL A 144 1.05 -0.68 0.36
N PHE A 145 1.48 0.18 1.28
CA PHE A 145 0.99 0.23 2.65
C PHE A 145 0.00 1.38 2.82
N ASP A 146 -1.21 1.06 3.24
CA ASP A 146 -2.21 2.06 3.63
C ASP A 146 -2.02 2.41 5.10
N GLN A 147 -1.32 3.52 5.36
CA GLN A 147 -1.05 4.07 6.67
C GLN A 147 -0.47 3.02 7.64
N PRO A 148 0.75 2.55 7.44
CA PRO A 148 1.35 1.54 8.31
C PRO A 148 1.46 2.07 9.73
N GLY A 149 0.86 1.35 10.67
CA GLY A 149 0.89 1.70 12.08
C GLY A 149 2.27 1.62 12.73
N HIS A 150 3.26 0.98 12.06
CA HIS A 150 4.59 0.80 12.60
C HIS A 150 5.67 0.68 11.51
N PRO A 151 6.75 1.49 11.58
CA PRO A 151 7.85 1.50 10.59
C PRO A 151 8.55 0.15 10.39
N ARG A 152 8.51 -0.73 11.42
CA ARG A 152 9.14 -2.06 11.38
C ARG A 152 8.66 -2.92 10.22
N TYR A 153 7.39 -2.78 9.80
CA TYR A 153 6.84 -3.62 8.72
C TYR A 153 7.39 -3.26 7.36
N ARG A 154 7.65 -1.98 7.12
CA ARG A 154 8.34 -1.52 5.91
C ARG A 154 9.77 -2.07 5.86
N ALA A 155 10.52 -1.96 6.95
CA ALA A 155 11.88 -2.50 7.04
C ALA A 155 11.90 -4.01 6.78
N ARG A 156 10.99 -4.75 7.41
CA ARG A 156 10.85 -6.19 7.19
C ARG A 156 10.44 -6.55 5.77
N ALA A 157 9.55 -5.78 5.16
CA ALA A 157 9.18 -5.99 3.76
C ALA A 157 10.40 -5.83 2.82
N ALA A 158 11.23 -4.81 3.04
CA ALA A 158 12.44 -4.58 2.27
C ALA A 158 13.48 -5.70 2.47
N GLU A 159 13.60 -6.27 3.67
CA GLU A 159 14.47 -7.42 3.94
C GLU A 159 13.99 -8.71 3.25
N ILE A 160 12.68 -8.98 3.28
CA ILE A 160 12.09 -10.21 2.73
C ILE A 160 11.99 -10.15 1.19
N ALA A 161 11.73 -8.98 0.64
CA ALA A 161 11.53 -8.77 -0.79
C ALA A 161 12.34 -7.56 -1.30
N PRO A 162 13.68 -7.63 -1.34
CA PRO A 162 14.57 -6.49 -1.60
C PRO A 162 14.39 -5.88 -3.00
N GLU A 163 13.94 -6.68 -3.98
CA GLU A 163 13.69 -6.22 -5.34
C GLU A 163 12.30 -5.54 -5.51
N THR A 164 11.47 -5.57 -4.46
CA THR A 164 10.12 -5.02 -4.51
C THR A 164 10.15 -3.53 -4.17
N ALA A 165 9.53 -2.70 -5.01
CA ALA A 165 9.34 -1.29 -4.69
C ALA A 165 8.29 -1.13 -3.58
N ILE A 166 8.46 -0.16 -2.70
CA ILE A 166 7.55 0.06 -1.57
C ILE A 166 7.02 1.49 -1.60
N VAL A 167 5.70 1.62 -1.59
CA VAL A 167 5.01 2.89 -1.32
C VAL A 167 4.28 2.77 0.01
N GLU A 168 4.47 3.73 0.87
CA GLU A 168 3.63 3.88 2.06
C GLU A 168 2.93 5.25 2.05
N THR A 169 1.73 5.31 2.58
CA THR A 169 1.03 6.57 2.80
C THR A 169 1.00 6.88 4.28
N SER A 170 1.17 8.14 4.63
CA SER A 170 1.23 8.60 6.00
C SER A 170 0.44 9.90 6.18
N VAL A 171 0.05 10.18 7.41
CA VAL A 171 -0.61 11.43 7.78
C VAL A 171 0.36 12.25 8.62
N VAL A 172 0.51 13.53 8.29
CA VAL A 172 1.19 14.45 9.16
C VAL A 172 0.37 14.51 10.46
N ALA A 173 0.96 14.08 11.58
CA ALA A 173 0.38 14.40 12.87
C ALA A 173 0.36 15.92 13.00
N SER A 174 -0.81 16.51 12.81
CA SER A 174 -1.00 17.96 13.00
C SER A 174 -0.81 18.26 14.47
N ARG A 175 0.43 18.39 14.92
CA ARG A 175 0.72 19.28 16.04
C ARG A 175 0.55 20.69 15.48
N LEU A 176 -0.68 21.16 15.42
CA LEU A 176 -0.99 22.56 15.43
C LEU A 176 -0.44 23.08 16.76
N VAL A 177 0.83 23.47 16.76
CA VAL A 177 1.32 24.51 17.65
C VAL A 177 0.63 25.77 17.14
N VAL A 178 -0.57 26.01 17.65
CA VAL A 178 -1.16 27.35 17.59
C VAL A 178 -0.17 28.26 18.35
N PRO A 179 0.51 29.22 17.70
CA PRO A 179 1.27 30.20 18.43
C PRO A 179 0.26 30.94 19.30
N ARG A 180 0.42 30.85 20.63
CA ARG A 180 -0.36 31.59 21.61
C ARG A 180 0.13 33.06 21.69
N ASP A 181 0.29 33.73 20.56
CA ASP A 181 0.68 35.13 20.55
C ASP A 181 -0.07 35.91 19.48
N PHE A 182 -1.41 35.94 19.61
CA PHE A 182 -2.23 37.02 19.09
C PHE A 182 -3.14 37.53 20.20
N ALA A 183 -2.52 37.96 21.30
CA ALA A 183 -3.18 38.82 22.29
C ALA A 183 -2.48 40.16 22.30
N ALA A 184 -3.27 41.21 22.09
CA ALA A 184 -2.98 42.59 22.34
C ALA A 184 -2.17 43.41 21.31
N VAL A 185 -2.86 43.93 20.28
CA VAL A 185 -2.74 45.37 19.99
C VAL A 185 -4.15 45.93 19.98
N ARG A 186 -4.57 46.46 21.13
CA ARG A 186 -5.61 47.49 21.23
C ARG A 186 -4.86 48.80 21.54
N SER A 187 -5.01 49.73 20.71
CA SER A 187 -5.07 51.18 21.00
C SER A 187 -5.57 51.92 19.78
#